data_34dd85cde6c25d353405669d408ae91f
#
_entry.id   34dd85cde6c25d353405669d408ae91f
#
_cell.length_a   1.000
_cell.length_b   1.000
_cell.length_c   1.000
_cell.angle_alpha   90.00
_cell.angle_beta   90.00
_cell.angle_gamma   90.00
#
_symmetry.space_group_name_H-M   'P 1'
#
loop_
_entity.id
_entity.type
_entity.pdbx_description
1 polymer ?
#
loop_
_entity_poly.entity_id
_entity_poly.type
_entity_poly.pdbx_seq_one_letter_code
_entity_poly.pdbx_strand_id
1 'polypeptide(L)'
;TFHNPKLKVTPYTPALTSRQCPFKCIYCVPSSLTFAREIEYRRENGRKPAVSFRSVENVAEELDMLAAQGYKAIGFMDDNFIWNEKRTKAICDALKKHGFVWGCQARVDEITEPIAKILGESGCRYVDLGVESFDDEILKYIKKGFTRQQIYEAVALLNKYKVPVKLNILIGTSPLE
;
A
#
# COMPACT_ATOMS: atom_id res chain seq x y z
N THR A 1 4.95 -13.21 19.94
CA THR A 1 4.15 -13.34 18.71
C THR A 1 3.71 -11.94 18.31
N PHE A 2 4.11 -11.48 17.13
CA PHE A 2 3.65 -10.19 16.62
C PHE A 2 2.13 -10.23 16.42
N HIS A 3 1.46 -9.17 16.83
CA HIS A 3 0.01 -9.03 16.72
C HIS A 3 -0.32 -7.79 15.89
N ASN A 4 -1.13 -7.96 14.87
CA ASN A 4 -1.68 -6.83 14.13
C ASN A 4 -3.17 -6.67 14.52
N PRO A 5 -3.53 -5.59 15.23
CA PRO A 5 -4.90 -5.40 15.73
C PRO A 5 -5.94 -5.26 14.60
N LYS A 6 -5.52 -4.89 13.39
CA LYS A 6 -6.41 -4.77 12.22
C LYS A 6 -6.78 -6.14 11.63
N LEU A 7 -5.86 -7.10 11.66
CA LEU A 7 -6.06 -8.43 11.09
C LEU A 7 -6.73 -9.39 12.09
N LYS A 8 -6.46 -9.23 13.38
CA LYS A 8 -7.01 -10.08 14.48
C LYS A 8 -6.78 -11.59 14.28
N VAL A 9 -5.76 -11.95 13.49
CA VAL A 9 -5.40 -13.34 13.17
C VAL A 9 -3.91 -13.55 13.45
N THR A 10 -3.58 -14.68 14.04
CA THR A 10 -2.21 -15.08 14.40
C THR A 10 -1.94 -16.52 13.95
N PRO A 11 -0.69 -16.88 13.67
CA PRO A 11 0.51 -16.05 13.64
C PRO A 11 0.51 -15.04 12.49
N TYR A 12 1.08 -13.86 12.77
CA TYR A 12 1.20 -12.73 11.85
C TYR A 12 2.65 -12.42 11.56
N THR A 13 2.95 -11.98 10.33
CA THR A 13 4.25 -11.44 9.94
C THR A 13 4.10 -10.23 9.01
N PRO A 14 4.99 -9.22 9.10
CA PRO A 14 5.11 -8.23 8.05
C PRO A 14 5.84 -8.80 6.83
N ALA A 15 5.54 -8.27 5.65
CA ALA A 15 6.24 -8.59 4.41
C ALA A 15 6.40 -7.33 3.54
N LEU A 16 7.32 -7.39 2.57
CA LEU A 16 7.57 -6.33 1.60
C LEU A 16 7.64 -6.92 0.19
N THR A 17 6.96 -6.30 -0.76
CA THR A 17 7.01 -6.67 -2.19
C THR A 17 7.75 -5.65 -3.04
N SER A 18 7.84 -4.41 -2.55
CA SER A 18 8.50 -3.30 -3.22
C SER A 18 9.12 -2.34 -2.22
N ARG A 19 9.98 -1.48 -2.70
CA ARG A 19 10.59 -0.39 -1.94
C ARG A 19 10.55 0.87 -2.77
N GLN A 20 10.40 2.01 -2.10
CA GLN A 20 10.29 3.35 -2.64
C GLN A 20 8.91 3.67 -3.22
N CYS A 21 8.63 4.96 -3.29
CA CYS A 21 7.41 5.51 -3.84
C CYS A 21 7.77 6.63 -4.83
N PRO A 22 7.22 6.67 -6.06
CA PRO A 22 7.56 7.66 -7.06
C PRO A 22 6.87 9.00 -6.83
N PHE A 23 5.87 9.03 -5.96
CA PHE A 23 5.08 10.23 -5.70
C PHE A 23 5.87 11.30 -4.92
N LYS A 24 5.41 12.54 -4.98
CA LYS A 24 6.15 13.71 -4.49
C LYS A 24 5.40 14.42 -3.35
N CYS A 25 4.64 13.69 -2.54
CA CYS A 25 3.94 14.26 -1.40
C CYS A 25 4.93 14.97 -0.46
N ILE A 26 4.71 16.25 -0.18
CA ILE A 26 5.73 17.11 0.47
C ILE A 26 6.00 16.76 1.94
N TYR A 27 5.05 16.11 2.60
CA TYR A 27 5.17 15.69 4.00
C TYR A 27 5.77 14.28 4.16
N CYS A 28 5.84 13.51 3.05
CA CYS A 28 6.22 12.11 3.12
C CYS A 28 7.74 11.95 3.07
N VAL A 29 8.25 11.26 4.09
CA VAL A 29 9.63 10.76 4.09
C VAL A 29 9.54 9.24 3.94
N PRO A 30 9.57 8.70 2.70
CA PRO A 30 9.63 7.26 2.50
C PRO A 30 10.92 6.77 3.12
N SER A 31 10.85 5.98 4.13
CA SER A 31 11.87 5.53 5.08
C SER A 31 13.18 6.36 5.11
N SER A 32 13.65 6.79 6.26
CA SER A 32 14.82 7.68 6.42
C SER A 32 16.10 7.17 5.73
N LEU A 33 16.25 5.86 5.61
CA LEU A 33 17.34 5.20 4.88
C LEU A 33 17.21 5.38 3.36
N THR A 34 15.99 5.46 2.84
CA THR A 34 15.74 5.68 1.41
C THR A 34 16.06 7.11 1.01
N PHE A 35 15.84 8.10 1.90
CA PHE A 35 16.13 9.50 1.61
C PHE A 35 17.61 9.78 1.46
N ALA A 36 18.45 9.28 2.36
CA ALA A 36 19.91 9.43 2.25
C ALA A 36 20.44 8.77 0.96
N ARG A 37 19.99 7.54 0.66
CA ARG A 37 20.34 6.85 -0.58
C ARG A 37 19.79 7.55 -1.84
N GLU A 38 18.62 8.17 -1.76
CA GLU A 38 18.10 8.97 -2.87
C GLU A 38 18.99 10.17 -3.18
N ILE A 39 19.48 10.86 -2.16
CA ILE A 39 20.42 11.99 -2.32
C ILE A 39 21.71 11.52 -2.97
N GLU A 40 22.31 10.44 -2.46
CA GLU A 40 23.55 9.86 -3.03
C GLU A 40 23.32 9.43 -4.48
N TYR A 41 22.26 8.66 -4.74
CA TYR A 41 21.94 8.19 -6.09
C TYR A 41 21.71 9.34 -7.07
N ARG A 42 21.06 10.43 -6.63
CA ARG A 42 20.86 11.63 -7.46
C ARG A 42 22.18 12.35 -7.76
N ARG A 43 23.08 12.43 -6.80
CA ARG A 43 24.42 13.04 -6.99
C ARG A 43 25.22 12.26 -8.03
N GLU A 44 25.15 10.94 -8.01
CA GLU A 44 25.90 10.07 -8.92
C GLU A 44 25.24 9.92 -10.30
N ASN A 45 23.91 9.88 -10.37
CA ASN A 45 23.18 9.48 -11.58
C ASN A 45 22.28 10.57 -12.17
N GLY A 46 22.19 11.75 -11.54
CA GLY A 46 21.37 12.88 -12.01
C GLY A 46 19.85 12.66 -11.95
N ARG A 47 19.38 11.53 -11.42
CA ARG A 47 17.95 11.16 -11.36
C ARG A 47 17.59 10.44 -10.07
N LYS A 48 16.31 10.39 -9.74
CA LYS A 48 15.80 9.54 -8.64
C LYS A 48 16.01 8.06 -8.93
N PRO A 49 16.27 7.23 -7.91
CA PRO A 49 16.23 5.79 -8.06
C PRO A 49 14.83 5.34 -8.50
N ALA A 50 14.78 4.32 -9.34
CA ALA A 50 13.52 3.68 -9.70
C ALA A 50 12.96 2.89 -8.50
N VAL A 51 11.64 2.70 -8.48
CA VAL A 51 11.02 1.77 -7.53
C VAL A 51 11.63 0.38 -7.72
N SER A 52 12.02 -0.23 -6.62
CA SER A 52 12.59 -1.58 -6.62
C SER A 52 11.50 -2.59 -6.31
N PHE A 53 11.30 -3.56 -7.20
CA PHE A 53 10.33 -4.63 -7.05
C PHE A 53 11.02 -5.97 -6.82
N ARG A 54 10.48 -6.74 -5.91
CA ARG A 54 10.74 -8.19 -5.89
C ARG A 54 9.93 -8.81 -7.04
N SER A 55 10.43 -9.89 -7.67
CA SER A 55 9.62 -10.59 -8.65
C SER A 55 8.38 -11.22 -7.98
N VAL A 56 7.33 -11.47 -8.76
CA VAL A 56 6.11 -12.11 -8.25
C VAL A 56 6.42 -13.52 -7.75
N GLU A 57 7.30 -14.23 -8.46
CA GLU A 57 7.76 -15.58 -8.13
C GLU A 57 8.48 -15.58 -6.77
N ASN A 58 9.39 -14.64 -6.53
CA ASN A 58 10.09 -14.54 -5.25
C ASN A 58 9.15 -14.20 -4.09
N VAL A 59 8.12 -13.36 -4.32
CA VAL A 59 7.09 -13.10 -3.31
C VAL A 59 6.26 -14.37 -3.06
N ALA A 60 5.87 -15.10 -4.11
CA ALA A 60 5.09 -16.33 -3.98
C ALA A 60 5.86 -17.42 -3.23
N GLU A 61 7.16 -17.59 -3.49
CA GLU A 61 8.04 -18.52 -2.75
C GLU A 61 8.08 -18.19 -1.25
N GLU A 62 8.18 -16.88 -0.89
CA GLU A 62 8.11 -16.48 0.52
C GLU A 62 6.74 -16.81 1.13
N LEU A 63 5.65 -16.58 0.40
CA LEU A 63 4.30 -16.92 0.87
C LEU A 63 4.14 -18.43 1.08
N ASP A 64 4.66 -19.26 0.17
CA ASP A 64 4.68 -20.72 0.30
C ASP A 64 5.45 -21.14 1.59
N MET A 65 6.62 -20.54 1.82
CA MET A 65 7.43 -20.79 3.02
C MET A 65 6.70 -20.36 4.31
N LEU A 66 6.10 -19.17 4.31
CA LEU A 66 5.36 -18.67 5.47
C LEU A 66 4.13 -19.53 5.79
N ALA A 67 3.43 -20.01 4.76
CA ALA A 67 2.31 -20.93 4.94
C ALA A 67 2.77 -22.26 5.55
N ALA A 68 3.90 -22.81 5.07
CA ALA A 68 4.50 -24.04 5.63
C ALA A 68 4.93 -23.87 7.10
N GLN A 69 5.35 -22.67 7.50
CA GLN A 69 5.67 -22.31 8.90
C GLN A 69 4.42 -22.04 9.76
N GLY A 70 3.22 -22.13 9.18
CA GLY A 70 1.97 -21.97 9.89
C GLY A 70 1.48 -20.53 10.06
N TYR A 71 2.09 -19.54 9.41
CA TYR A 71 1.58 -18.17 9.40
C TYR A 71 0.18 -18.11 8.77
N LYS A 72 -0.67 -17.24 9.28
CA LYS A 72 -2.07 -17.07 8.85
C LYS A 72 -2.38 -15.65 8.38
N ALA A 73 -1.58 -14.67 8.81
CA ALA A 73 -1.83 -13.28 8.52
C ALA A 73 -0.55 -12.55 8.08
N ILE A 74 -0.69 -11.67 7.09
CA ILE A 74 0.41 -10.88 6.52
C ILE A 74 0.01 -9.41 6.44
N GLY A 75 0.88 -8.52 6.91
CA GLY A 75 0.78 -7.08 6.68
C GLY A 75 1.84 -6.62 5.71
N PHE A 76 1.45 -6.15 4.54
CA PHE A 76 2.41 -5.57 3.61
C PHE A 76 2.80 -4.17 4.06
N MET A 77 4.11 -3.95 4.18
CA MET A 77 4.73 -2.70 4.65
C MET A 77 5.35 -1.92 3.50
N ASP A 78 4.92 -2.19 2.28
CA ASP A 78 5.29 -1.41 1.10
C ASP A 78 4.84 0.04 1.28
N ASP A 79 5.65 1.01 0.84
CA ASP A 79 5.25 2.43 0.79
C ASP A 79 4.01 2.62 -0.09
N ASN A 80 3.82 1.73 -1.05
CA ASN A 80 2.63 1.54 -1.85
C ASN A 80 2.58 0.10 -2.36
N PHE A 81 1.48 -0.60 -2.13
CA PHE A 81 1.35 -2.00 -2.55
C PHE A 81 0.83 -2.16 -3.98
N ILE A 82 -0.06 -1.25 -4.40
CA ILE A 82 -0.73 -1.33 -5.70
C ILE A 82 0.11 -0.59 -6.74
N TRP A 83 0.59 -1.29 -7.76
CA TRP A 83 1.40 -0.72 -8.83
C TRP A 83 0.78 -0.86 -10.22
N ASN A 84 0.19 -2.00 -10.48
CA ASN A 84 -0.59 -2.30 -11.66
C ASN A 84 -1.43 -3.54 -11.41
N GLU A 85 -2.49 -3.68 -12.18
CA GLU A 85 -3.47 -4.75 -12.01
C GLU A 85 -2.84 -6.15 -12.12
N LYS A 86 -2.00 -6.37 -13.14
CA LYS A 86 -1.38 -7.69 -13.38
C LYS A 86 -0.53 -8.17 -12.20
N ARG A 87 0.33 -7.29 -11.67
CA ARG A 87 1.18 -7.61 -10.53
C ARG A 87 0.34 -7.81 -9.25
N THR A 88 -0.58 -6.89 -8.99
CA THR A 88 -1.45 -6.97 -7.82
C THR A 88 -2.25 -8.26 -7.84
N LYS A 89 -2.85 -8.61 -8.99
CA LYS A 89 -3.58 -9.86 -9.14
C LYS A 89 -2.71 -11.10 -8.86
N ALA A 90 -1.52 -11.16 -9.43
CA ALA A 90 -0.64 -12.30 -9.26
C ALA A 90 -0.22 -12.54 -7.79
N ILE A 91 0.09 -11.46 -7.04
CA ILE A 91 0.38 -11.57 -5.62
C ILE A 91 -0.88 -11.96 -4.83
N CYS A 92 -2.03 -11.39 -5.15
CA CYS A 92 -3.31 -11.72 -4.52
C CYS A 92 -3.73 -13.18 -4.78
N ASP A 93 -3.46 -13.72 -5.96
CA ASP A 93 -3.71 -15.14 -6.27
C ASP A 93 -2.83 -16.06 -5.39
N ALA A 94 -1.57 -15.69 -5.19
CA ALA A 94 -0.67 -16.43 -4.30
C ALA A 94 -1.13 -16.38 -2.82
N LEU A 95 -1.61 -15.22 -2.35
CA LEU A 95 -2.19 -15.08 -1.02
C LEU A 95 -3.46 -15.93 -0.85
N LYS A 96 -4.33 -15.93 -1.85
CA LYS A 96 -5.57 -16.70 -1.87
C LYS A 96 -5.30 -18.21 -1.85
N LYS A 97 -4.28 -18.68 -2.56
CA LYS A 97 -3.85 -20.10 -2.59
C LYS A 97 -3.68 -20.67 -1.19
N HIS A 98 -3.14 -19.87 -0.26
CA HIS A 98 -2.88 -20.30 1.13
C HIS A 98 -3.94 -19.83 2.14
N GLY A 99 -4.96 -19.11 1.69
CA GLY A 99 -6.00 -18.58 2.56
C GLY A 99 -5.49 -17.52 3.56
N PHE A 100 -4.43 -16.79 3.22
CA PHE A 100 -3.93 -15.72 4.07
C PHE A 100 -4.96 -14.61 4.27
N VAL A 101 -5.05 -14.15 5.51
CA VAL A 101 -5.68 -12.87 5.86
C VAL A 101 -4.62 -11.79 5.78
N TRP A 102 -4.84 -10.71 5.06
CA TRP A 102 -3.79 -9.74 4.82
C TRP A 102 -4.30 -8.29 4.72
N GLY A 103 -3.39 -7.34 4.69
CA GLY A 103 -3.68 -5.93 4.48
C GLY A 103 -2.47 -5.17 3.97
N CYS A 104 -2.71 -3.97 3.43
CA CYS A 104 -1.68 -3.15 2.81
C CYS A 104 -1.96 -1.66 2.94
N GLN A 105 -0.98 -0.87 2.51
CA GLN A 105 -1.11 0.57 2.26
C GLN A 105 -1.32 0.82 0.77
N ALA A 106 -2.18 1.77 0.45
CA ALA A 106 -2.48 2.14 -0.93
C ALA A 106 -2.80 3.64 -1.07
N ARG A 107 -2.74 4.11 -2.29
CA ARG A 107 -3.18 5.45 -2.67
C ARG A 107 -4.61 5.42 -3.21
N VAL A 108 -5.29 6.54 -3.06
CA VAL A 108 -6.67 6.74 -3.54
C VAL A 108 -6.78 6.53 -5.05
N ASP A 109 -5.89 7.16 -5.81
CA ASP A 109 -5.90 7.18 -7.28
C ASP A 109 -5.53 5.84 -7.94
N GLU A 110 -5.16 4.85 -7.14
CA GLU A 110 -4.87 3.48 -7.62
C GLU A 110 -6.03 2.49 -7.37
N ILE A 111 -7.05 2.91 -6.64
CA ILE A 111 -8.23 2.09 -6.37
C ILE A 111 -9.18 2.18 -7.57
N THR A 112 -8.99 1.26 -8.51
CA THR A 112 -9.92 1.04 -9.62
C THR A 112 -10.89 -0.11 -9.30
N GLU A 113 -11.95 -0.25 -10.07
CA GLU A 113 -12.92 -1.33 -9.85
C GLU A 113 -12.29 -2.73 -9.96
N PRO A 114 -11.43 -3.03 -10.98
CA PRO A 114 -10.72 -4.30 -11.02
C PRO A 114 -9.83 -4.53 -9.78
N ILE A 115 -9.11 -3.50 -9.31
CA ILE A 115 -8.26 -3.59 -8.13
C ILE A 115 -9.12 -3.89 -6.88
N ALA A 116 -10.18 -3.13 -6.64
CA ALA A 116 -11.05 -3.35 -5.48
C ALA A 116 -11.64 -4.77 -5.46
N LYS A 117 -12.02 -5.30 -6.62
CA LYS A 117 -12.48 -6.67 -6.79
C LYS A 117 -11.40 -7.69 -6.44
N ILE A 118 -10.19 -7.54 -6.98
CA ILE A 118 -9.04 -8.42 -6.70
C ILE A 118 -8.74 -8.45 -5.19
N LEU A 119 -8.72 -7.28 -4.54
CA LEU A 119 -8.49 -7.17 -3.09
C LEU A 119 -9.57 -7.92 -2.30
N GLY A 120 -10.85 -7.70 -2.63
CA GLY A 120 -11.97 -8.34 -1.94
C GLY A 120 -11.99 -9.87 -2.08
N GLU A 121 -11.62 -10.39 -3.24
CA GLU A 121 -11.61 -11.84 -3.54
C GLU A 121 -10.38 -12.58 -2.96
N SER A 122 -9.37 -11.86 -2.47
CA SER A 122 -8.08 -12.44 -2.05
C SER A 122 -7.84 -12.49 -0.54
N GLY A 123 -8.85 -12.15 0.27
CA GLY A 123 -8.72 -12.17 1.73
C GLY A 123 -8.17 -10.88 2.33
N CYS A 124 -8.17 -9.77 1.60
CA CYS A 124 -7.79 -8.46 2.11
C CYS A 124 -8.73 -8.02 3.23
N ARG A 125 -8.19 -7.71 4.41
CA ARG A 125 -8.94 -7.31 5.60
C ARG A 125 -8.78 -5.85 5.98
N TYR A 126 -7.83 -5.15 5.39
CA TYR A 126 -7.78 -3.70 5.45
C TYR A 126 -6.92 -3.13 4.31
N VAL A 127 -7.29 -1.95 3.88
CA VAL A 127 -6.46 -1.05 3.11
C VAL A 127 -6.26 0.22 3.93
N ASP A 128 -5.03 0.54 4.30
CA ASP A 128 -4.68 1.84 4.85
C ASP A 128 -4.54 2.82 3.70
N LEU A 129 -5.56 3.64 3.50
CA LEU A 129 -5.66 4.57 2.38
C LEU A 129 -5.11 5.93 2.79
N GLY A 130 -4.04 6.35 2.13
CA GLY A 130 -3.42 7.67 2.37
C GLY A 130 -4.25 8.79 1.76
N VAL A 131 -5.23 9.28 2.52
CA VAL A 131 -6.14 10.39 2.12
C VAL A 131 -5.55 11.74 2.49
N GLU A 132 -5.14 11.89 3.74
CA GLU A 132 -4.51 13.03 4.41
C GLU A 132 -5.48 14.19 4.66
N SER A 133 -6.26 14.64 3.67
CA SER A 133 -7.27 15.70 3.79
C SER A 133 -8.46 15.44 2.89
N PHE A 134 -9.61 16.05 3.22
CA PHE A 134 -10.79 16.13 2.36
C PHE A 134 -10.96 17.52 1.73
N ASP A 135 -9.97 18.41 1.88
CA ASP A 135 -9.92 19.71 1.24
C ASP A 135 -9.03 19.64 -0.01
N ASP A 136 -9.58 20.04 -1.16
CA ASP A 136 -8.86 19.94 -2.45
C ASP A 136 -7.67 20.90 -2.53
N GLU A 137 -7.73 22.07 -1.85
CA GLU A 137 -6.62 23.03 -1.82
C GLU A 137 -5.47 22.46 -0.97
N ILE A 138 -5.77 21.80 0.15
CA ILE A 138 -4.78 21.10 0.97
C ILE A 138 -4.19 19.94 0.21
N LEU A 139 -5.00 19.10 -0.46
CA LEU A 139 -4.52 17.98 -1.29
C LEU A 139 -3.58 18.45 -2.38
N LYS A 140 -3.89 19.57 -3.03
CA LYS A 140 -3.04 20.20 -4.03
C LYS A 140 -1.74 20.73 -3.42
N TYR A 141 -1.82 21.43 -2.29
CA TYR A 141 -0.66 21.96 -1.57
C TYR A 141 0.32 20.84 -1.18
N ILE A 142 -0.16 19.74 -0.60
CA ILE A 142 0.66 18.60 -0.19
C ILE A 142 1.04 17.67 -1.36
N LYS A 143 0.65 18.00 -2.58
CA LYS A 143 0.95 17.28 -3.83
C LYS A 143 0.48 15.83 -3.83
N LYS A 144 -0.75 15.59 -3.37
CA LYS A 144 -1.34 14.24 -3.40
C LYS A 144 -1.67 13.78 -4.82
N GLY A 145 -2.08 14.69 -5.72
CA GLY A 145 -2.37 14.38 -7.12
C GLY A 145 -3.74 13.77 -7.39
N PHE A 146 -4.63 13.77 -6.41
CA PHE A 146 -6.03 13.38 -6.54
C PHE A 146 -6.95 14.36 -5.78
N THR A 147 -8.26 14.24 -6.00
CA THR A 147 -9.29 15.12 -5.44
C THR A 147 -10.13 14.43 -4.37
N ARG A 148 -10.88 15.23 -3.61
CA ARG A 148 -11.89 14.74 -2.67
C ARG A 148 -12.91 13.80 -3.32
N GLN A 149 -13.35 14.09 -4.54
CA GLN A 149 -14.28 13.22 -5.26
C GLN A 149 -13.71 11.82 -5.49
N GLN A 150 -12.45 11.72 -5.88
CA GLN A 150 -11.76 10.44 -6.07
C GLN A 150 -11.63 9.65 -4.75
N ILE A 151 -11.53 10.33 -3.60
CA ILE A 151 -11.55 9.66 -2.30
C ILE A 151 -12.88 8.95 -2.07
N TYR A 152 -14.01 9.62 -2.32
CA TYR A 152 -15.33 9.01 -2.17
C TYR A 152 -15.53 7.83 -3.12
N GLU A 153 -15.08 7.96 -4.36
CA GLU A 153 -15.15 6.90 -5.38
C GLU A 153 -14.33 5.66 -4.95
N ALA A 154 -13.09 5.87 -4.50
CA ALA A 154 -12.22 4.79 -4.02
C ALA A 154 -12.84 4.06 -2.81
N VAL A 155 -13.37 4.80 -1.84
CA VAL A 155 -14.04 4.23 -0.67
C VAL A 155 -15.30 3.47 -1.07
N ALA A 156 -16.09 4.00 -2.00
CA ALA A 156 -17.28 3.32 -2.51
C ALA A 156 -16.93 1.99 -3.21
N LEU A 157 -15.87 1.97 -4.03
CA LEU A 157 -15.38 0.75 -4.68
C LEU A 157 -14.91 -0.29 -3.66
N LEU A 158 -14.11 0.10 -2.67
CA LEU A 158 -13.64 -0.81 -1.63
C LEU A 158 -14.82 -1.38 -0.83
N ASN A 159 -15.80 -0.55 -0.47
CA ASN A 159 -17.02 -1.00 0.22
C ASN A 159 -17.87 -1.95 -0.64
N LYS A 160 -18.02 -1.67 -1.95
CA LYS A 160 -18.72 -2.55 -2.90
C LYS A 160 -18.16 -3.97 -2.88
N TYR A 161 -16.84 -4.11 -2.80
CA TYR A 161 -16.15 -5.40 -2.76
C TYR A 161 -15.82 -5.89 -1.34
N LYS A 162 -16.43 -5.28 -0.31
CA LYS A 162 -16.31 -5.67 1.11
C LYS A 162 -14.87 -5.64 1.62
N VAL A 163 -14.04 -4.74 1.10
CA VAL A 163 -12.69 -4.48 1.59
C VAL A 163 -12.76 -3.39 2.67
N PRO A 164 -12.48 -3.69 3.94
CA PRO A 164 -12.46 -2.68 4.98
C PRO A 164 -11.36 -1.65 4.70
N VAL A 165 -11.69 -0.38 4.84
CA VAL A 165 -10.77 0.72 4.59
C VAL A 165 -10.51 1.52 5.86
N LYS A 166 -9.26 1.93 6.07
CA LYS A 166 -8.87 2.91 7.06
C LYS A 166 -8.32 4.14 6.33
N LEU A 167 -8.85 5.29 6.65
CA LEU A 167 -8.39 6.56 6.09
C LEU A 167 -7.32 7.16 7.01
N ASN A 168 -6.14 7.40 6.48
CA ASN A 168 -5.11 8.14 7.17
C ASN A 168 -5.35 9.63 6.93
N ILE A 169 -5.45 10.40 8.01
CA ILE A 169 -5.67 11.85 7.99
C ILE A 169 -4.50 12.52 8.68
N LEU A 170 -4.00 13.59 8.10
CA LEU A 170 -2.99 14.46 8.67
C LEU A 170 -3.60 15.80 9.03
N ILE A 171 -3.15 16.37 10.14
CA ILE A 171 -3.57 17.69 10.63
C ILE A 171 -2.32 18.56 10.77
N GLY A 172 -2.40 19.83 10.38
CA GLY A 172 -1.29 20.78 10.48
C GLY A 172 -0.23 20.59 9.39
N THR A 173 -0.60 20.04 8.24
CA THR A 173 0.31 19.86 7.09
C THR A 173 0.35 21.04 6.14
N SER A 174 -0.55 21.97 6.31
CA SER A 174 -0.74 23.15 5.45
C SER A 174 -0.97 24.39 6.27
N PRO A 175 -0.46 25.57 5.84
CA PRO A 175 -0.82 26.84 6.44
C PRO A 175 -2.30 27.24 6.19
N LEU A 176 -3.03 26.41 5.45
CA LEU A 176 -4.47 26.61 5.15
C LEU A 176 -5.38 25.94 6.20
N GLU A 177 -4.81 25.21 7.16
CA GLU A 177 -5.53 24.56 8.27
C GLU A 177 -5.61 25.46 9.50
#